data_0b1e69a3fe57161bcfdb44cd100c8e9d
#
_entry.id   0b1e69a3fe57161bcfdb44cd100c8e9d
#
_cell.length_a   1.000
_cell.length_b   1.000
_cell.length_c   1.000
_cell.angle_alpha   90.00
_cell.angle_beta   90.00
_cell.angle_gamma   90.00
#
_symmetry.space_group_name_H-M   'P 1'
#
loop_
_entity.id
_entity.type
_entity.pdbx_description
1 polymer ?
#
loop_
_entity_poly.entity_id
_entity_poly.type
_entity_poly.pdbx_seq_one_letter_code
_entity_poly.pdbx_strand_id
1 'polypeptide(L)'
;MGGFADIYLPASVWGYPCISSPRFSTTIARADSGAEQRNQNRMHPLHVYRIPDAVREHAVLEDVRAHWLVMRGPLTGFPFRDPLDFASVPLEAANTVPSVGPTDQPSGTGNGAQTGFQLTKRYLRGSQSYVRPIRLPVVASVRIAINGVELVGGWSVSRPGGVVTFDTAPGAGQAVTAGFLFDVPVRFSSDDDFDGIVQSFQTSGYADLTLNEILICEE
;
A
#
# COMPACT_ATOMS: atom_id res chain seq x y z
N MET A 1 -14.02 4.70 -16.44
CA MET A 1 -12.89 4.84 -15.51
C MET A 1 -12.95 3.69 -14.51
N GLY A 2 -11.86 3.01 -14.21
CA GLY A 2 -11.86 1.94 -13.21
C GLY A 2 -12.08 2.57 -11.82
N GLY A 3 -13.04 2.04 -11.06
CA GLY A 3 -13.33 2.51 -9.70
C GLY A 3 -12.37 1.92 -8.66
N PHE A 4 -12.52 2.36 -7.42
CA PHE A 4 -11.89 1.77 -6.25
C PHE A 4 -12.98 1.37 -5.25
N ALA A 5 -12.90 0.14 -4.75
CA ALA A 5 -13.81 -0.39 -3.72
C ALA A 5 -13.00 -0.70 -2.46
N ASP A 6 -13.39 -0.15 -1.31
CA ASP A 6 -12.72 -0.44 -0.03
C ASP A 6 -13.20 -1.78 0.54
N ILE A 7 -13.03 -2.85 -0.26
CA ILE A 7 -13.41 -4.23 0.06
C ILE A 7 -12.15 -5.09 -0.02
N TYR A 8 -11.79 -5.70 1.09
CA TYR A 8 -10.59 -6.54 1.16
C TYR A 8 -10.79 -7.90 0.49
N LEU A 9 -9.72 -8.41 -0.11
CA LEU A 9 -9.64 -9.82 -0.46
C LEU A 9 -9.82 -10.68 0.81
N PRO A 10 -10.47 -11.86 0.73
CA PRO A 10 -10.65 -12.72 1.90
C PRO A 10 -9.35 -12.97 2.67
N ALA A 11 -9.40 -12.84 4.00
CA ALA A 11 -8.21 -12.93 4.86
C ALA A 11 -7.50 -14.30 4.77
N SER A 12 -8.23 -15.34 4.43
CA SER A 12 -7.70 -16.70 4.19
C SER A 12 -6.71 -16.79 3.02
N VAL A 13 -6.74 -15.81 2.10
CA VAL A 13 -5.82 -15.71 0.96
C VAL A 13 -4.51 -15.03 1.34
N TRP A 14 -4.48 -14.31 2.47
CA TRP A 14 -3.27 -13.60 2.93
C TRP A 14 -2.22 -14.53 3.55
N GLY A 15 -2.39 -15.82 3.35
CA GLY A 15 -1.41 -16.82 3.74
C GLY A 15 -0.12 -16.75 2.92
N TYR A 16 0.87 -17.49 3.36
CA TYR A 16 2.12 -17.70 2.65
C TYR A 16 1.97 -18.76 1.56
N PRO A 17 2.75 -18.65 0.49
CA PRO A 17 3.74 -17.63 0.17
C PRO A 17 3.16 -16.40 -0.53
N CYS A 18 3.73 -15.22 -0.28
CA CYS A 18 3.45 -13.98 -1.01
C CYS A 18 4.76 -13.34 -1.47
N ILE A 19 4.87 -13.09 -2.76
CA ILE A 19 6.04 -12.44 -3.37
C ILE A 19 5.67 -10.97 -3.63
N SER A 20 6.32 -10.04 -2.93
CA SER A 20 6.18 -8.59 -3.15
C SER A 20 7.37 -8.10 -3.98
N SER A 21 7.08 -7.51 -5.14
CA SER A 21 8.09 -7.06 -6.11
C SER A 21 7.90 -5.60 -6.47
N PRO A 22 8.65 -4.65 -5.84
CA PRO A 22 8.64 -3.25 -6.26
C PRO A 22 9.29 -3.09 -7.64
N ARG A 23 8.60 -2.47 -8.58
CA ARG A 23 9.07 -2.28 -9.96
C ARG A 23 9.24 -0.79 -10.27
N PHE A 24 10.49 -0.36 -10.40
CA PHE A 24 10.82 0.96 -10.96
C PHE A 24 10.69 0.94 -12.49
N SER A 25 10.59 2.13 -13.07
CA SER A 25 10.63 2.32 -14.52
C SER A 25 11.81 3.24 -14.84
N THR A 26 12.87 2.68 -15.40
CA THR A 26 14.10 3.39 -15.75
C THR A 26 14.45 3.09 -17.20
N THR A 27 14.70 4.13 -17.98
CA THR A 27 15.25 4.01 -19.34
C THR A 27 16.76 4.12 -19.27
N ILE A 28 17.47 3.16 -19.85
CA ILE A 28 18.94 3.14 -19.91
C ILE A 28 19.35 3.27 -21.37
N ALA A 29 20.05 4.36 -21.69
CA ALA A 29 20.72 4.57 -22.97
C ALA A 29 22.21 4.30 -22.82
N ARG A 30 22.78 3.48 -23.72
CA ARG A 30 24.21 3.14 -23.74
C ARG A 30 24.85 3.73 -24.97
N ALA A 31 26.01 4.39 -24.79
CA ALA A 31 26.84 4.85 -25.90
C ALA A 31 27.85 3.74 -26.27
N ASP A 32 28.37 3.77 -27.49
CA ASP A 32 29.41 2.83 -27.96
C ASP A 32 30.69 2.88 -27.12
N SER A 33 30.94 4.00 -26.43
CA SER A 33 32.02 4.15 -25.45
C SER A 33 31.84 3.36 -24.15
N GLY A 34 30.67 2.71 -23.95
CA GLY A 34 30.30 2.02 -22.70
C GLY A 34 29.71 2.94 -21.63
N ALA A 35 29.60 4.25 -21.87
CA ALA A 35 28.93 5.16 -20.95
C ALA A 35 27.43 4.92 -20.94
N GLU A 36 26.80 5.01 -19.73
CA GLU A 36 25.37 4.84 -19.56
C GLU A 36 24.72 6.13 -19.07
N GLN A 37 23.61 6.51 -19.71
CA GLN A 37 22.66 7.50 -19.20
C GLN A 37 21.42 6.79 -18.67
N ARG A 38 21.00 7.12 -17.45
CA ARG A 38 19.83 6.49 -16.78
C ARG A 38 18.81 7.56 -16.47
N ASN A 39 17.60 7.38 -17.02
CA ASN A 39 16.48 8.30 -16.82
C ASN A 39 15.37 7.58 -16.05
N GLN A 40 14.93 8.16 -14.95
CA GLN A 40 13.82 7.66 -14.16
C GLN A 40 12.49 8.11 -14.77
N ASN A 41 11.64 7.17 -15.21
CA ASN A 41 10.34 7.48 -15.84
C ASN A 41 9.23 7.68 -14.82
N ARG A 42 9.34 7.08 -13.62
CA ARG A 42 8.37 7.21 -12.52
C ARG A 42 9.11 7.47 -11.21
N MET A 43 8.57 8.40 -10.41
CA MET A 43 9.15 8.76 -9.12
C MET A 43 9.04 7.61 -8.10
N HIS A 44 7.92 6.86 -8.14
CA HIS A 44 7.64 5.76 -7.23
C HIS A 44 7.55 4.42 -7.96
N PRO A 45 8.02 3.31 -7.36
CA PRO A 45 7.79 1.99 -7.89
C PRO A 45 6.32 1.62 -7.77
N LEU A 46 5.84 0.73 -8.62
CA LEU A 46 4.57 0.03 -8.47
C LEU A 46 4.87 -1.42 -8.11
N HIS A 47 4.21 -1.92 -7.06
CA HIS A 47 4.41 -3.29 -6.60
C HIS A 47 3.60 -4.27 -7.44
N VAL A 48 4.18 -5.43 -7.66
CA VAL A 48 3.49 -6.61 -8.17
C VAL A 48 3.55 -7.67 -7.09
N TYR A 49 2.39 -8.13 -6.69
CA TYR A 49 2.24 -9.19 -5.69
C TYR A 49 1.85 -10.48 -6.40
N ARG A 50 2.55 -11.57 -6.08
CA ARG A 50 2.19 -12.91 -6.54
C ARG A 50 1.97 -13.80 -5.33
N ILE A 51 0.84 -14.47 -5.32
CA ILE A 51 0.43 -15.39 -4.27
C ILE A 51 0.26 -16.76 -4.94
N PRO A 52 1.34 -17.57 -5.04
CA PRO A 52 1.27 -18.89 -5.62
C PRO A 52 0.54 -19.83 -4.66
N ASP A 53 -0.20 -20.81 -5.21
CA ASP A 53 -0.97 -21.82 -4.47
C ASP A 53 -1.89 -21.20 -3.38
N ALA A 54 -2.53 -20.09 -3.69
CA ALA A 54 -3.21 -19.23 -2.71
C ALA A 54 -4.41 -19.90 -2.04
N VAL A 55 -4.97 -20.96 -2.62
CA VAL A 55 -6.22 -21.56 -2.12
C VAL A 55 -6.10 -23.07 -1.98
N ARG A 56 -6.49 -23.57 -0.81
CA ARG A 56 -6.48 -25.01 -0.48
C ARG A 56 -7.83 -25.55 -0.10
N GLU A 57 -8.81 -24.70 0.19
CA GLU A 57 -10.17 -25.07 0.59
C GLU A 57 -11.18 -24.52 -0.40
N HIS A 58 -12.21 -25.31 -0.71
CA HIS A 58 -13.24 -24.93 -1.67
C HIS A 58 -14.01 -23.66 -1.26
N ALA A 59 -14.29 -23.50 0.03
CA ALA A 59 -14.97 -22.31 0.54
C ALA A 59 -14.18 -21.02 0.28
N VAL A 60 -12.85 -21.07 0.45
CA VAL A 60 -11.98 -19.93 0.18
C VAL A 60 -11.94 -19.62 -1.32
N LEU A 61 -11.96 -20.64 -2.17
CA LEU A 61 -12.02 -20.44 -3.62
C LEU A 61 -13.32 -19.72 -4.04
N GLU A 62 -14.45 -20.08 -3.46
CA GLU A 62 -15.72 -19.41 -3.74
C GLU A 62 -15.70 -17.94 -3.29
N ASP A 63 -15.11 -17.62 -2.14
CA ASP A 63 -14.95 -16.24 -1.68
C ASP A 63 -14.03 -15.42 -2.61
N VAL A 64 -12.91 -15.99 -3.06
CA VAL A 64 -12.00 -15.34 -4.03
C VAL A 64 -12.71 -15.15 -5.38
N ARG A 65 -13.46 -16.14 -5.84
CA ARG A 65 -14.25 -16.07 -7.05
C ARG A 65 -15.31 -14.97 -6.96
N ALA A 66 -16.04 -14.90 -5.85
CA ALA A 66 -17.00 -13.84 -5.61
C ALA A 66 -16.35 -12.46 -5.64
N HIS A 67 -15.20 -12.32 -4.98
CA HIS A 67 -14.42 -11.07 -5.01
C HIS A 67 -13.98 -10.70 -6.43
N TRP A 68 -13.44 -11.67 -7.20
CA TRP A 68 -13.08 -11.48 -8.61
C TRP A 68 -14.25 -10.96 -9.45
N LEU A 69 -15.41 -11.61 -9.35
CA LEU A 69 -16.61 -11.24 -10.11
C LEU A 69 -17.13 -9.85 -9.72
N VAL A 70 -17.12 -9.51 -8.42
CA VAL A 70 -17.55 -8.20 -7.91
C VAL A 70 -16.61 -7.10 -8.39
N MET A 71 -15.30 -7.35 -8.36
CA MET A 71 -14.28 -6.40 -8.86
C MET A 71 -14.23 -6.34 -10.39
N ARG A 72 -14.91 -7.26 -11.10
CA ARG A 72 -14.89 -7.38 -12.57
C ARG A 72 -13.46 -7.53 -13.12
N GLY A 73 -12.74 -8.51 -12.56
CA GLY A 73 -11.34 -8.72 -12.89
C GLY A 73 -10.49 -7.47 -12.58
N PRO A 74 -9.69 -6.97 -13.53
CA PRO A 74 -8.80 -5.83 -13.32
C PRO A 74 -9.48 -4.45 -13.33
N LEU A 75 -10.82 -4.36 -13.50
CA LEU A 75 -11.51 -3.08 -13.65
C LEU A 75 -11.54 -2.26 -12.37
N THR A 76 -11.82 -2.89 -11.23
CA THR A 76 -11.99 -2.20 -9.94
C THR A 76 -10.81 -2.50 -9.03
N GLY A 77 -10.19 -1.44 -8.50
CA GLY A 77 -9.14 -1.58 -7.49
C GLY A 77 -9.69 -1.85 -6.10
N PHE A 78 -8.86 -2.46 -5.24
CA PHE A 78 -9.21 -2.79 -3.86
C PHE A 78 -7.98 -2.73 -2.95
N PRO A 79 -8.13 -2.66 -1.61
CA PRO A 79 -7.01 -2.63 -0.68
C PRO A 79 -6.38 -4.02 -0.53
N PHE A 80 -5.05 -4.04 -0.50
CA PHE A 80 -4.25 -5.22 -0.20
C PHE A 80 -3.19 -4.88 0.85
N ARG A 81 -3.04 -5.73 1.87
CA ARG A 81 -1.99 -5.57 2.87
C ARG A 81 -0.74 -6.29 2.42
N ASP A 82 0.34 -5.53 2.15
CA ASP A 82 1.64 -6.11 1.86
C ASP A 82 2.22 -6.76 3.12
N PRO A 83 2.42 -8.08 3.18
CA PRO A 83 2.92 -8.75 4.39
C PRO A 83 4.34 -8.35 4.78
N LEU A 84 5.08 -7.71 3.87
CA LEU A 84 6.45 -7.25 4.10
C LEU A 84 6.53 -5.76 4.45
N ASP A 85 5.48 -4.98 4.15
CA ASP A 85 5.54 -3.52 4.31
C ASP A 85 4.15 -2.89 4.46
N PHE A 86 3.60 -2.90 5.69
CA PHE A 86 2.26 -2.37 6.00
C PHE A 86 2.21 -1.44 7.22
N ALA A 87 3.36 -1.00 7.75
CA ALA A 87 3.41 -0.13 8.93
C ALA A 87 4.40 1.02 8.76
N SER A 88 4.22 2.10 9.52
CA SER A 88 5.13 3.24 9.60
C SER A 88 6.52 2.88 10.12
N VAL A 89 6.62 1.82 10.90
CA VAL A 89 7.87 1.28 11.45
C VAL A 89 8.33 0.04 10.68
N PRO A 90 9.61 -0.35 10.77
CA PRO A 90 10.09 -1.63 10.27
C PRO A 90 9.36 -2.80 10.94
N LEU A 91 9.08 -3.84 10.16
CA LEU A 91 8.50 -5.07 10.68
C LEU A 91 9.61 -5.96 11.26
N GLU A 92 9.41 -6.51 12.45
CA GLU A 92 10.31 -7.49 13.04
C GLU A 92 10.16 -8.87 12.38
N ALA A 93 8.93 -9.20 11.96
CA ALA A 93 8.61 -10.40 11.21
C ALA A 93 7.43 -10.14 10.28
N ALA A 94 7.33 -10.90 9.19
CA ALA A 94 6.23 -10.81 8.25
C ALA A 94 4.88 -11.08 8.95
N ASN A 95 3.85 -10.29 8.60
CA ASN A 95 2.50 -10.36 9.19
C ASN A 95 2.39 -10.11 10.71
N THR A 96 3.46 -9.73 11.37
CA THR A 96 3.39 -9.31 12.77
C THR A 96 3.00 -7.84 12.84
N VAL A 97 1.86 -7.53 13.48
CA VAL A 97 1.40 -6.16 13.63
C VAL A 97 2.29 -5.44 14.64
N PRO A 98 3.10 -4.46 14.21
CA PRO A 98 3.97 -3.74 15.10
C PRO A 98 3.19 -2.69 15.89
N SER A 99 3.76 -2.25 17.01
CA SER A 99 3.27 -1.08 17.73
C SER A 99 3.70 0.19 16.99
N VAL A 100 2.73 0.98 16.53
CA VAL A 100 2.98 2.27 15.87
C VAL A 100 2.90 3.41 16.87
N GLY A 101 3.84 4.34 16.80
CA GLY A 101 3.91 5.54 17.63
C GLY A 101 3.56 6.82 16.85
N PRO A 102 3.11 7.89 17.51
CA PRO A 102 2.72 9.13 16.81
C PRO A 102 3.91 9.89 16.21
N THR A 103 5.14 9.48 16.49
CA THR A 103 6.38 10.13 16.05
C THR A 103 7.19 9.31 15.05
N ASP A 104 6.65 8.19 14.51
CA ASP A 104 7.38 7.25 13.66
C ASP A 104 7.90 7.87 12.36
N GLN A 105 7.05 8.66 11.70
CA GLN A 105 7.37 9.23 10.38
C GLN A 105 7.11 10.73 10.33
N PRO A 106 7.99 11.51 9.70
CA PRO A 106 7.72 12.93 9.44
C PRO A 106 6.67 13.08 8.34
N SER A 107 5.65 13.88 8.57
CA SER A 107 4.62 14.23 7.58
C SER A 107 4.78 15.66 7.06
N GLY A 108 5.54 16.50 7.74
CA GLY A 108 5.83 17.87 7.30
C GLY A 108 6.14 18.83 8.44
N THR A 109 6.17 20.11 8.09
CA THR A 109 6.34 21.21 9.06
C THR A 109 5.24 22.22 8.88
N GLY A 110 4.61 22.61 9.97
CA GLY A 110 3.57 23.64 9.98
C GLY A 110 4.09 24.98 9.51
N ASN A 111 3.23 25.75 8.84
CA ASN A 111 3.50 27.12 8.40
C ASN A 111 2.47 28.13 8.94
N GLY A 112 1.59 27.69 9.84
CA GLY A 112 0.50 28.52 10.42
C GLY A 112 -0.76 28.67 9.52
N ALA A 113 -0.74 28.14 8.30
CA ALA A 113 -1.84 28.25 7.35
C ALA A 113 -2.25 26.91 6.73
N GLN A 114 -1.27 26.01 6.49
CA GLN A 114 -1.51 24.70 5.91
C GLN A 114 -2.18 23.78 6.93
N THR A 115 -3.30 23.16 6.54
CA THR A 115 -4.01 22.19 7.35
C THR A 115 -3.81 20.75 6.88
N GLY A 116 -3.51 20.52 5.58
CA GLY A 116 -3.38 19.20 4.97
C GLY A 116 -1.94 18.72 4.92
N PHE A 117 -1.69 17.48 5.41
CA PHE A 117 -0.36 16.84 5.42
C PHE A 117 -0.47 15.41 4.90
N GLN A 118 0.30 15.08 3.85
CA GLN A 118 0.35 13.74 3.29
C GLN A 118 1.08 12.79 4.25
N LEU A 119 0.47 11.64 4.56
CA LEU A 119 1.16 10.55 5.23
C LEU A 119 2.24 9.99 4.32
N THR A 120 3.44 9.86 4.86
CA THR A 120 4.61 9.36 4.12
C THR A 120 5.38 8.34 4.94
N LYS A 121 5.93 7.33 4.28
CA LYS A 121 6.92 6.43 4.88
C LYS A 121 8.29 6.68 4.26
N ARG A 122 9.27 6.93 5.12
CA ARG A 122 10.67 7.15 4.72
C ARG A 122 11.48 5.88 4.92
N TYR A 123 12.18 5.46 3.87
CA TYR A 123 13.15 4.38 3.91
C TYR A 123 14.55 4.97 3.86
N LEU A 124 15.40 4.58 4.79
CA LEU A 124 16.76 5.13 4.95
C LEU A 124 17.80 4.05 4.68
N ARG A 125 18.84 4.40 3.93
CA ARG A 125 20.03 3.58 3.76
C ARG A 125 21.27 4.47 3.68
N GLY A 126 22.05 4.51 4.75
CA GLY A 126 23.14 5.49 4.88
C GLY A 126 22.61 6.91 4.81
N SER A 127 23.19 7.74 3.92
CA SER A 127 22.74 9.11 3.65
C SER A 127 21.59 9.23 2.66
N GLN A 128 21.18 8.11 2.03
CA GLN A 128 20.13 8.11 1.01
C GLN A 128 18.77 7.82 1.63
N SER A 129 17.73 8.46 1.10
CA SER A 129 16.37 8.23 1.53
C SER A 129 15.43 8.14 0.34
N TYR A 130 14.42 7.27 0.49
CA TYR A 130 13.27 7.22 -0.39
C TYR A 130 12.01 7.50 0.44
N VAL A 131 11.14 8.37 -0.06
CA VAL A 131 9.88 8.75 0.62
C VAL A 131 8.71 8.25 -0.23
N ARG A 132 7.91 7.35 0.36
CA ARG A 132 6.70 6.79 -0.26
C ARG A 132 5.47 7.52 0.28
N PRO A 133 4.63 8.12 -0.57
CA PRO A 133 3.33 8.64 -0.15
C PRO A 133 2.39 7.45 0.15
N ILE A 134 1.71 7.51 1.28
CA ILE A 134 0.77 6.48 1.73
C ILE A 134 -0.64 6.92 1.34
N ARG A 135 -1.33 6.11 0.54
CA ARG A 135 -2.65 6.43 -0.02
C ARG A 135 -3.80 5.74 0.69
N LEU A 136 -3.56 4.59 1.30
CA LEU A 136 -4.58 3.82 2.00
C LEU A 136 -4.19 3.56 3.46
N PRO A 137 -4.16 4.57 4.33
CA PRO A 137 -3.93 4.34 5.75
C PRO A 137 -5.09 3.55 6.37
N VAL A 138 -4.79 2.70 7.35
CA VAL A 138 -5.81 2.10 8.22
C VAL A 138 -6.21 3.15 9.23
N VAL A 139 -7.36 3.81 9.01
CA VAL A 139 -7.80 5.02 9.73
C VAL A 139 -7.71 4.85 11.26
N ALA A 140 -8.17 3.71 11.78
CA ALA A 140 -8.16 3.42 13.23
C ALA A 140 -6.75 3.28 13.84
N SER A 141 -5.71 3.10 13.01
CA SER A 141 -4.32 2.97 13.47
C SER A 141 -3.54 4.28 13.44
N VAL A 142 -4.09 5.33 12.82
CA VAL A 142 -3.38 6.59 12.64
C VAL A 142 -3.24 7.33 13.95
N ARG A 143 -2.01 7.69 14.28
CA ARG A 143 -1.63 8.47 15.46
C ARG A 143 -0.80 9.66 15.00
N ILE A 144 -1.13 10.85 15.47
CA ILE A 144 -0.52 12.11 15.03
C ILE A 144 0.11 12.83 16.21
N ALA A 145 1.29 13.43 15.99
CA ALA A 145 1.89 14.34 16.96
C ALA A 145 2.33 15.66 16.32
N ILE A 146 2.27 16.72 17.10
CA ILE A 146 2.85 18.03 16.80
C ILE A 146 3.96 18.29 17.82
N ASN A 147 5.18 18.56 17.35
CA ASN A 147 6.38 18.71 18.19
C ASN A 147 6.57 17.57 19.22
N GLY A 148 6.23 16.33 18.82
CA GLY A 148 6.34 15.15 19.66
C GLY A 148 5.21 14.95 20.68
N VAL A 149 4.22 15.87 20.73
CA VAL A 149 3.03 15.74 21.59
C VAL A 149 1.89 15.13 20.78
N GLU A 150 1.41 13.96 21.21
CA GLU A 150 0.30 13.27 20.55
C GLU A 150 -1.01 14.04 20.68
N LEU A 151 -1.75 14.10 19.57
CA LEU A 151 -3.09 14.69 19.50
C LEU A 151 -4.15 13.59 19.55
N VAL A 152 -5.08 13.71 20.50
CA VAL A 152 -6.22 12.80 20.65
C VAL A 152 -7.34 13.11 19.66
N GLY A 153 -7.39 14.32 19.10
CA GLY A 153 -8.42 14.79 18.17
C GLY A 153 -8.06 16.12 17.52
N GLY A 154 -9.01 16.76 16.82
CA GLY A 154 -8.79 18.00 16.08
C GLY A 154 -8.15 17.78 14.71
N TRP A 155 -8.29 16.55 14.17
CA TRP A 155 -7.82 16.17 12.85
C TRP A 155 -8.65 15.02 12.28
N SER A 156 -8.59 14.87 10.96
CA SER A 156 -9.16 13.75 10.22
C SER A 156 -8.15 13.22 9.21
N VAL A 157 -8.37 12.02 8.67
CA VAL A 157 -7.53 11.44 7.61
C VAL A 157 -8.40 10.92 6.49
N SER A 158 -8.02 11.23 5.24
CA SER A 158 -8.70 10.71 4.04
C SER A 158 -8.30 9.28 3.74
N ARG A 159 -9.30 8.47 3.34
CA ARG A 159 -9.11 7.14 2.77
C ARG A 159 -10.15 6.94 1.64
N PRO A 160 -9.71 6.81 0.37
CA PRO A 160 -8.32 6.93 -0.12
C PRO A 160 -7.75 8.34 -0.01
N GLY A 161 -6.44 8.47 -0.25
CA GLY A 161 -5.71 9.74 -0.29
C GLY A 161 -4.55 9.77 0.71
N GLY A 162 -4.83 9.47 2.00
CA GLY A 162 -3.82 9.46 3.06
C GLY A 162 -3.36 10.86 3.47
N VAL A 163 -4.24 11.85 3.30
CA VAL A 163 -4.01 13.22 3.77
C VAL A 163 -4.64 13.40 5.14
N VAL A 164 -3.82 13.81 6.10
CA VAL A 164 -4.28 14.27 7.41
C VAL A 164 -4.66 15.73 7.29
N THR A 165 -5.88 16.07 7.71
CA THR A 165 -6.39 17.44 7.71
C THR A 165 -6.65 17.87 9.15
N PHE A 166 -5.99 18.94 9.59
CA PHE A 166 -6.18 19.52 10.91
C PHE A 166 -7.29 20.54 10.91
N ASP A 167 -8.08 20.60 11.98
CA ASP A 167 -9.11 21.63 12.21
C ASP A 167 -8.47 23.01 12.40
N THR A 168 -7.27 23.04 13.00
CA THR A 168 -6.47 24.25 13.17
C THR A 168 -5.06 23.99 12.63
N ALA A 169 -4.60 24.88 11.74
CA ALA A 169 -3.28 24.73 11.12
C ALA A 169 -2.15 24.70 12.16
N PRO A 170 -1.23 23.73 12.08
CA PRO A 170 -0.04 23.71 12.94
C PRO A 170 0.79 24.98 12.75
N GLY A 171 1.26 25.55 13.87
CA GLY A 171 2.01 26.79 13.88
C GLY A 171 3.31 26.70 13.05
N ALA A 172 3.83 27.87 12.63
CA ALA A 172 5.07 27.92 11.85
C ALA A 172 6.25 27.26 12.59
N GLY A 173 6.95 26.38 11.91
CA GLY A 173 8.08 25.62 12.46
C GLY A 173 7.73 24.39 13.28
N GLN A 174 6.44 24.12 13.55
CA GLN A 174 6.03 22.94 14.28
C GLN A 174 6.18 21.68 13.41
N ALA A 175 6.89 20.68 13.93
CA ALA A 175 7.04 19.39 13.27
C ALA A 175 5.76 18.57 13.39
N VAL A 176 5.23 18.11 12.26
CA VAL A 176 4.09 17.18 12.17
C VAL A 176 4.64 15.77 11.91
N THR A 177 4.29 14.83 12.78
CA THR A 177 4.70 13.43 12.65
C THR A 177 3.49 12.51 12.78
N ALA A 178 3.61 11.31 12.23
CA ALA A 178 2.54 10.32 12.25
C ALA A 178 3.06 8.90 12.36
N GLY A 179 2.27 8.03 13.00
CA GLY A 179 2.41 6.59 12.95
C GLY A 179 1.11 5.95 12.46
N PHE A 180 1.22 4.89 11.67
CA PHE A 180 0.08 4.27 11.02
C PHE A 180 0.39 2.88 10.48
N LEU A 181 -0.66 2.08 10.34
CA LEU A 181 -0.69 0.93 9.44
C LEU A 181 -1.28 1.38 8.10
N PHE A 182 -0.92 0.70 7.03
CA PHE A 182 -1.44 1.03 5.70
C PHE A 182 -1.59 -0.18 4.80
N ASP A 183 -2.44 -0.03 3.80
CA ASP A 183 -2.65 -0.99 2.73
C ASP A 183 -2.18 -0.39 1.40
N VAL A 184 -2.07 -1.22 0.39
CA VAL A 184 -1.67 -0.83 -0.96
C VAL A 184 -2.88 -0.97 -1.89
N PRO A 185 -3.20 0.05 -2.70
CA PRO A 185 -4.26 -0.09 -3.69
C PRO A 185 -3.79 -0.99 -4.82
N VAL A 186 -4.50 -2.08 -5.05
CA VAL A 186 -4.18 -3.05 -6.09
C VAL A 186 -5.39 -3.35 -6.97
N ARG A 187 -5.14 -3.98 -8.10
CA ARG A 187 -6.13 -4.64 -8.93
C ARG A 187 -5.62 -6.01 -9.36
N PHE A 188 -6.48 -6.87 -9.84
CA PHE A 188 -6.05 -8.09 -10.53
C PHE A 188 -5.22 -7.76 -11.77
N SER A 189 -4.33 -8.65 -12.18
CA SER A 189 -3.35 -8.34 -13.22
C SER A 189 -3.95 -8.34 -14.61
N SER A 190 -4.82 -9.30 -14.94
CA SER A 190 -5.47 -9.43 -16.24
C SER A 190 -6.91 -9.96 -16.12
N ASP A 191 -7.65 -9.98 -17.23
CA ASP A 191 -9.00 -10.53 -17.30
C ASP A 191 -9.04 -12.07 -17.20
N ASP A 192 -7.90 -12.72 -17.47
CA ASP A 192 -7.76 -14.18 -17.52
C ASP A 192 -7.03 -14.76 -16.31
N ASP A 193 -6.81 -13.98 -15.25
CA ASP A 193 -6.05 -14.41 -14.07
C ASP A 193 -6.82 -15.34 -13.13
N PHE A 194 -8.08 -15.68 -13.42
CA PHE A 194 -8.85 -16.58 -12.56
C PHE A 194 -8.91 -18.00 -13.12
N ASP A 195 -7.91 -18.82 -12.80
CA ASP A 195 -7.87 -20.25 -13.09
C ASP A 195 -8.18 -21.08 -11.83
N GLY A 196 -9.46 -21.31 -11.59
CA GLY A 196 -9.92 -22.19 -10.51
C GLY A 196 -9.69 -23.67 -10.88
N ILE A 197 -8.92 -24.38 -10.09
CA ILE A 197 -8.65 -25.81 -10.27
C ILE A 197 -9.39 -26.62 -9.20
N VAL A 198 -10.26 -27.52 -9.62
CA VAL A 198 -10.86 -28.52 -8.72
C VAL A 198 -10.04 -29.79 -8.78
N GLN A 199 -9.28 -30.09 -7.71
CA GLN A 199 -8.39 -31.25 -7.63
C GLN A 199 -9.07 -32.50 -7.08
N SER A 200 -10.08 -32.33 -6.18
CA SER A 200 -10.89 -33.41 -5.61
C SER A 200 -12.19 -32.86 -5.04
N PHE A 201 -13.06 -33.75 -4.53
CA PHE A 201 -14.38 -33.36 -4.00
C PHE A 201 -14.36 -32.28 -2.89
N GLN A 202 -13.25 -32.12 -2.16
CA GLN A 202 -13.09 -31.12 -1.10
C GLN A 202 -11.85 -30.24 -1.26
N THR A 203 -11.02 -30.47 -2.28
CA THR A 203 -9.77 -29.75 -2.50
C THR A 203 -9.84 -29.01 -3.83
N SER A 204 -9.86 -27.71 -3.76
CA SER A 204 -9.81 -26.82 -4.91
C SER A 204 -8.57 -25.94 -4.79
N GLY A 205 -7.95 -25.61 -5.88
CA GLY A 205 -6.75 -24.78 -5.93
C GLY A 205 -6.94 -23.57 -6.82
N TYR A 206 -6.11 -22.58 -6.58
CA TYR A 206 -5.90 -21.44 -7.45
C TYR A 206 -4.43 -21.46 -7.87
N ALA A 207 -4.14 -21.44 -9.16
CA ALA A 207 -2.78 -21.63 -9.62
C ALA A 207 -1.86 -20.49 -9.15
N ASP A 208 -2.17 -19.25 -9.51
CA ASP A 208 -1.37 -18.08 -9.13
C ASP A 208 -2.26 -16.84 -9.13
N LEU A 209 -2.31 -16.12 -8.01
CA LEU A 209 -2.98 -14.84 -7.93
C LEU A 209 -1.96 -13.72 -8.09
N THR A 210 -2.08 -12.94 -9.17
CA THR A 210 -1.23 -11.78 -9.41
C THR A 210 -1.99 -10.48 -9.24
N LEU A 211 -1.49 -9.59 -8.37
CA LEU A 211 -2.05 -8.28 -8.11
C LEU A 211 -1.05 -7.20 -8.52
N ASN A 212 -1.54 -6.16 -9.18
CA ASN A 212 -0.75 -5.00 -9.57
C ASN A 212 -1.17 -3.78 -8.75
N GLU A 213 -0.20 -3.10 -8.14
CA GLU A 213 -0.43 -1.81 -7.49
C GLU A 213 -0.91 -0.79 -8.51
N ILE A 214 -1.90 0.01 -8.11
CA ILE A 214 -2.45 1.09 -8.94
C ILE A 214 -2.27 2.44 -8.26
N LEU A 215 -2.26 3.49 -9.08
CA LEU A 215 -2.36 4.86 -8.58
C LEU A 215 -3.85 5.23 -8.52
N ILE A 216 -4.35 5.55 -7.33
CA ILE A 216 -5.68 6.10 -7.17
C ILE A 216 -5.58 7.59 -7.50
N CYS A 217 -6.25 8.02 -8.56
CA CYS A 217 -6.45 9.44 -8.83
C CYS A 217 -7.53 9.95 -7.88
N GLU A 218 -7.23 10.98 -7.12
CA GLU A 218 -8.24 11.76 -6.41
C GLU A 218 -9.03 12.53 -7.48
N GLU A 219 -10.36 12.33 -7.52
CA GLU A 219 -11.27 13.12 -8.35
C GLU A 219 -11.50 14.49 -7.75
#